data_1668932ba3cdaa10f15ee728b370ba5a
#
_entry.id   1668932ba3cdaa10f15ee728b370ba5a
#
_cell.length_a   1.000
_cell.length_b   1.000
_cell.length_c   1.000
_cell.angle_alpha   90.00
_cell.angle_beta   90.00
_cell.angle_gamma   90.00
#
_symmetry.space_group_name_H-M   'P 1'
#
loop_
_entity.id
_entity.type
_entity.pdbx_description
1 polymer ?
#
loop_
_entity_poly.entity_id
_entity_poly.type
_entity_poly.pdbx_seq_one_letter_code
_entity_poly.pdbx_strand_id
1 'polypeptide(L)'
;MTAAHRFATRIERAAYIDRRLAELYPTAEIPLGHRDPYTLLVAVVLSAQCTDKRVNEVAPRLFAVADTPARMLQLPIPEIQAIIRPCGLSPQKARAISGLSRILVEKHGGQVPRTFEELEAMPGVGHKTASVVMAQAFGVPAFPVDTHIHRLAQRWRLTSGRSVEQTERDLKLLFPRNHWNELHLRMIYYGREHCTARGCDVTVCEICRTLFPGRRPVSTRK
;
A
#
# COMPACT_ATOMS: atom_id res chain seq x y z
N MET A 1 32.66 -20.69 -7.32
CA MET A 1 31.78 -20.31 -6.21
C MET A 1 30.34 -20.56 -6.65
N THR A 2 29.66 -21.53 -6.08
CA THR A 2 28.29 -21.89 -6.44
C THR A 2 27.34 -20.74 -6.05
N ALA A 3 26.32 -20.49 -6.87
CA ALA A 3 25.33 -19.41 -6.70
C ALA A 3 24.67 -19.35 -5.30
N ALA A 4 24.71 -20.44 -4.55
CA ALA A 4 24.16 -20.56 -3.19
C ALA A 4 24.84 -19.66 -2.13
N HIS A 5 26.06 -19.16 -2.37
CA HIS A 5 26.80 -18.31 -1.42
C HIS A 5 26.61 -16.80 -1.68
N ARG A 6 26.01 -16.40 -2.79
CA ARG A 6 25.97 -14.99 -3.22
C ARG A 6 25.00 -14.13 -2.41
N PHE A 7 24.02 -14.70 -1.72
CA PHE A 7 22.99 -13.96 -0.96
C PHE A 7 22.75 -14.62 0.41
N ALA A 8 23.82 -14.86 1.15
CA ALA A 8 23.77 -15.58 2.43
C ALA A 8 23.04 -14.75 3.51
N THR A 9 23.29 -13.45 3.56
CA THR A 9 22.72 -12.56 4.57
C THR A 9 21.44 -11.88 4.11
N ARG A 10 20.65 -11.39 5.06
CA ARG A 10 19.45 -10.57 4.76
C ARG A 10 19.84 -9.26 4.06
N ILE A 11 20.98 -8.67 4.42
CA ILE A 11 21.46 -7.42 3.85
C ILE A 11 21.79 -7.59 2.37
N GLU A 12 22.51 -8.65 2.00
CA GLU A 12 22.82 -8.94 0.59
C GLU A 12 21.58 -9.19 -0.25
N ARG A 13 20.59 -9.90 0.32
CA ARG A 13 19.30 -10.10 -0.37
C ARG A 13 18.56 -8.78 -0.55
N ALA A 14 18.50 -7.96 0.49
CA ALA A 14 17.85 -6.66 0.42
C ALA A 14 18.49 -5.74 -0.63
N ALA A 15 19.82 -5.65 -0.65
CA ALA A 15 20.55 -4.85 -1.64
C ALA A 15 20.32 -5.32 -3.09
N TYR A 16 20.26 -6.63 -3.32
CA TYR A 16 19.91 -7.18 -4.63
C TYR A 16 18.47 -6.84 -5.03
N ILE A 17 17.52 -7.05 -4.11
CA ILE A 17 16.09 -6.81 -4.34
C ILE A 17 15.84 -5.34 -4.66
N ASP A 18 16.41 -4.43 -3.89
CA ASP A 18 16.24 -2.99 -4.07
C ASP A 18 16.70 -2.55 -5.47
N ARG A 19 17.93 -2.92 -5.85
CA ARG A 19 18.46 -2.63 -7.17
C ARG A 19 17.58 -3.25 -8.27
N ARG A 20 17.22 -4.54 -8.13
CA ARG A 20 16.48 -5.23 -9.18
C ARG A 20 15.06 -4.69 -9.36
N LEU A 21 14.39 -4.32 -8.27
CA LEU A 21 13.08 -3.69 -8.33
C LEU A 21 13.15 -2.27 -8.92
N ALA A 22 14.22 -1.53 -8.67
CA ALA A 22 14.44 -0.22 -9.30
C ALA A 22 14.65 -0.33 -10.83
N GLU A 23 15.35 -1.38 -11.28
CA GLU A 23 15.53 -1.68 -12.71
C GLU A 23 14.21 -2.09 -13.39
N LEU A 24 13.40 -2.92 -12.72
CA LEU A 24 12.12 -3.42 -13.27
C LEU A 24 11.02 -2.35 -13.26
N TYR A 25 11.01 -1.49 -12.25
CA TYR A 25 10.01 -0.44 -12.06
C TYR A 25 10.70 0.90 -11.80
N PRO A 26 11.31 1.52 -12.82
CA PRO A 26 12.05 2.78 -12.66
C PRO A 26 11.15 3.91 -12.15
N THR A 27 9.89 3.91 -12.60
CA THR A 27 8.84 4.80 -12.11
C THR A 27 7.73 3.95 -11.48
N ALA A 28 7.51 4.10 -10.17
CA ALA A 28 6.45 3.40 -9.47
C ALA A 28 5.53 4.44 -8.82
N GLU A 29 4.34 4.62 -9.39
CA GLU A 29 3.33 5.53 -8.88
C GLU A 29 2.23 4.76 -8.16
N ILE A 30 1.55 5.43 -7.22
CA ILE A 30 0.39 4.82 -6.56
C ILE A 30 -0.73 4.60 -7.59
N PRO A 31 -1.29 3.39 -7.68
CA PRO A 31 -2.29 3.06 -8.71
C PRO A 31 -3.71 3.56 -8.35
N LEU A 32 -3.83 4.63 -7.56
CA LEU A 32 -5.09 5.26 -7.15
C LEU A 32 -5.16 6.69 -7.71
N GLY A 33 -6.16 6.94 -8.56
CA GLY A 33 -6.40 8.26 -9.12
C GLY A 33 -6.76 9.27 -8.02
N HIS A 34 -6.00 10.36 -7.95
CA HIS A 34 -6.20 11.44 -7.01
C HIS A 34 -5.65 12.77 -7.58
N ARG A 35 -5.98 13.90 -6.95
CA ARG A 35 -5.53 15.24 -7.38
C ARG A 35 -4.77 15.98 -6.28
N ASP A 36 -5.03 15.64 -5.05
CA ASP A 36 -4.55 16.32 -3.85
C ASP A 36 -4.53 15.34 -2.65
N PRO A 37 -3.96 15.73 -1.49
CA PRO A 37 -3.90 14.87 -0.31
C PRO A 37 -5.26 14.38 0.20
N TYR A 38 -6.34 15.18 0.06
CA TYR A 38 -7.65 14.77 0.51
C TYR A 38 -8.25 13.68 -0.38
N THR A 39 -8.22 13.87 -1.68
CA THR A 39 -8.72 12.89 -2.64
C THR A 39 -7.90 11.58 -2.58
N LEU A 40 -6.58 11.68 -2.30
CA LEU A 40 -5.75 10.51 -2.01
C LEU A 40 -6.22 9.79 -0.73
N LEU A 41 -6.40 10.52 0.38
CA LEU A 41 -6.85 9.93 1.64
C LEU A 41 -8.17 9.17 1.46
N VAL A 42 -9.15 9.78 0.80
CA VAL A 42 -10.44 9.14 0.49
C VAL A 42 -10.25 7.91 -0.39
N ALA A 43 -9.43 7.99 -1.46
CA ALA A 43 -9.16 6.86 -2.35
C ALA A 43 -8.50 5.69 -1.60
N VAL A 44 -7.57 5.97 -0.67
CA VAL A 44 -6.93 4.94 0.17
C VAL A 44 -7.95 4.31 1.14
N VAL A 45 -8.85 5.08 1.74
CA VAL A 45 -9.94 4.53 2.56
C VAL A 45 -10.86 3.64 1.71
N LEU A 46 -11.17 4.04 0.49
CA LEU A 46 -11.96 3.23 -0.44
C LEU A 46 -11.25 1.93 -0.84
N SER A 47 -9.92 1.91 -0.91
CA SER A 47 -9.14 0.74 -1.33
C SER A 47 -9.10 -0.40 -0.30
N ALA A 48 -9.52 -0.15 0.95
CA ALA A 48 -9.61 -1.19 1.96
C ALA A 48 -10.53 -2.34 1.48
N GLN A 49 -9.97 -3.55 1.32
CA GLN A 49 -10.64 -4.74 0.78
C GLN A 49 -11.33 -4.49 -0.58
N CYS A 50 -10.76 -3.62 -1.41
CA CYS A 50 -11.25 -3.31 -2.74
C CYS A 50 -10.08 -3.24 -3.72
N THR A 51 -10.31 -3.57 -4.99
CA THR A 51 -9.27 -3.46 -6.02
C THR A 51 -9.08 -2.02 -6.45
N ASP A 52 -7.84 -1.64 -6.79
CA ASP A 52 -7.54 -0.28 -7.28
C ASP A 52 -8.36 0.06 -8.52
N LYS A 53 -8.56 -0.90 -9.44
CA LYS A 53 -9.43 -0.74 -10.60
C LYS A 53 -10.83 -0.28 -10.19
N ARG A 54 -11.43 -0.95 -9.20
CA ARG A 54 -12.77 -0.58 -8.73
C ARG A 54 -12.80 0.78 -8.04
N VAL A 55 -11.77 1.11 -7.27
CA VAL A 55 -11.64 2.45 -6.66
C VAL A 55 -11.57 3.50 -7.76
N ASN A 56 -10.75 3.29 -8.80
CA ASN A 56 -10.59 4.23 -9.91
C ASN A 56 -11.84 4.39 -10.80
N GLU A 57 -12.74 3.40 -10.79
CA GLU A 57 -14.07 3.52 -11.45
C GLU A 57 -15.06 4.34 -10.60
N VAL A 58 -14.95 4.29 -9.28
CA VAL A 58 -15.94 4.84 -8.34
C VAL A 58 -15.53 6.22 -7.81
N ALA A 59 -14.26 6.41 -7.43
CA ALA A 59 -13.78 7.63 -6.82
C ALA A 59 -14.05 8.90 -7.67
N PRO A 60 -13.90 8.89 -9.01
CA PRO A 60 -14.23 10.06 -9.83
C PRO A 60 -15.69 10.48 -9.73
N ARG A 61 -16.62 9.54 -9.55
CA ARG A 61 -18.06 9.86 -9.38
C ARG A 61 -18.32 10.55 -8.05
N LEU A 62 -17.63 10.11 -6.97
CA LEU A 62 -17.71 10.76 -5.67
C LEU A 62 -17.09 12.16 -5.73
N PHE A 63 -15.91 12.29 -6.34
CA PHE A 63 -15.21 13.56 -6.43
C PHE A 63 -15.86 14.57 -7.37
N ALA A 64 -16.69 14.12 -8.33
CA ALA A 64 -17.49 15.02 -9.17
C ALA A 64 -18.54 15.80 -8.34
N VAL A 65 -19.06 15.20 -7.27
CA VAL A 65 -20.04 15.84 -6.39
C VAL A 65 -19.40 16.46 -5.15
N ALA A 66 -18.35 15.83 -4.60
CA ALA A 66 -17.70 16.31 -3.38
C ALA A 66 -16.20 15.96 -3.38
N ASP A 67 -15.38 16.92 -3.77
CA ASP A 67 -13.91 16.77 -3.89
C ASP A 67 -13.12 17.48 -2.79
N THR A 68 -13.82 18.11 -1.85
CA THR A 68 -13.25 18.76 -0.65
C THR A 68 -13.93 18.27 0.62
N PRO A 69 -13.27 18.35 1.79
CA PRO A 69 -13.90 17.99 3.06
C PRO A 69 -15.21 18.74 3.32
N ALA A 70 -15.25 20.04 3.02
CA ALA A 70 -16.42 20.87 3.23
C ALA A 70 -17.61 20.44 2.34
N ARG A 71 -17.36 20.14 1.06
CA ARG A 71 -18.39 19.62 0.15
C ARG A 71 -18.85 18.22 0.55
N MET A 72 -17.94 17.37 1.02
CA MET A 72 -18.27 16.03 1.47
C MET A 72 -19.23 16.03 2.66
N LEU A 73 -19.13 17.01 3.55
CA LEU A 73 -20.04 17.15 4.69
C LEU A 73 -21.46 17.57 4.29
N GLN A 74 -21.63 18.16 3.11
CA GLN A 74 -22.95 18.52 2.59
C GLN A 74 -23.71 17.32 2.03
N LEU A 75 -23.00 16.21 1.73
CA LEU A 75 -23.65 14.99 1.27
C LEU A 75 -24.18 14.17 2.46
N PRO A 76 -25.45 13.74 2.41
CA PRO A 76 -25.97 12.75 3.34
C PRO A 76 -25.17 11.46 3.25
N ILE A 77 -24.88 10.82 4.40
CA ILE A 77 -24.14 9.55 4.44
C ILE A 77 -24.76 8.47 3.51
N PRO A 78 -26.11 8.32 3.40
CA PRO A 78 -26.70 7.39 2.46
C PRO A 78 -26.35 7.68 0.99
N GLU A 79 -26.17 8.93 0.60
CA GLU A 79 -25.76 9.31 -0.76
C GLU A 79 -24.30 8.92 -1.03
N ILE A 80 -23.39 9.25 -0.10
CA ILE A 80 -22.00 8.76 -0.16
C ILE A 80 -22.00 7.24 -0.30
N GLN A 81 -22.77 6.53 0.54
CA GLN A 81 -22.87 5.07 0.52
C GLN A 81 -23.37 4.54 -0.82
N ALA A 82 -24.37 5.18 -1.42
CA ALA A 82 -24.91 4.78 -2.72
C ALA A 82 -23.84 4.88 -3.83
N ILE A 83 -23.10 5.98 -3.86
CA ILE A 83 -22.02 6.21 -4.85
C ILE A 83 -20.91 5.16 -4.70
N ILE A 84 -20.44 4.91 -3.45
CA ILE A 84 -19.29 4.04 -3.19
C ILE A 84 -19.66 2.56 -3.03
N ARG A 85 -20.93 2.19 -3.20
CA ARG A 85 -21.43 0.81 -3.04
C ARG A 85 -20.59 -0.25 -3.74
N PRO A 86 -20.09 -0.03 -4.97
CA PRO A 86 -19.27 -1.03 -5.66
C PRO A 86 -17.91 -1.34 -5.00
N CYS A 87 -17.42 -0.47 -4.11
CA CYS A 87 -16.16 -0.70 -3.38
C CYS A 87 -16.27 -1.68 -2.21
N GLY A 88 -17.47 -2.19 -1.89
CA GLY A 88 -17.70 -3.04 -0.71
C GLY A 88 -17.54 -2.27 0.61
N LEU A 89 -18.05 -2.83 1.70
CA LEU A 89 -18.04 -2.21 3.03
C LEU A 89 -18.58 -0.75 3.02
N SER A 90 -19.47 -0.45 2.08
CA SER A 90 -19.91 0.93 1.81
C SER A 90 -20.54 1.64 3.00
N PRO A 91 -21.29 0.99 3.92
CA PRO A 91 -21.81 1.67 5.10
C PRO A 91 -20.71 2.16 6.05
N GLN A 92 -19.69 1.35 6.29
CA GLN A 92 -18.56 1.69 7.14
C GLN A 92 -17.69 2.78 6.50
N LYS A 93 -17.38 2.63 5.19
CA LYS A 93 -16.58 3.59 4.43
C LYS A 93 -17.28 4.94 4.32
N ALA A 94 -18.59 4.99 4.08
CA ALA A 94 -19.34 6.23 3.99
C ALA A 94 -19.30 6.99 5.34
N ARG A 95 -19.52 6.30 6.46
CA ARG A 95 -19.39 6.90 7.80
C ARG A 95 -17.96 7.39 8.06
N ALA A 96 -16.94 6.60 7.67
CA ALA A 96 -15.55 6.99 7.82
C ALA A 96 -15.21 8.24 7.01
N ILE A 97 -15.58 8.29 5.73
CA ILE A 97 -15.34 9.43 4.84
C ILE A 97 -16.04 10.70 5.35
N SER A 98 -17.31 10.61 5.77
CA SER A 98 -18.01 11.73 6.38
C SER A 98 -17.35 12.18 7.68
N GLY A 99 -16.97 11.22 8.55
CA GLY A 99 -16.35 11.49 9.85
C GLY A 99 -14.97 12.14 9.73
N LEU A 100 -14.09 11.60 8.86
CA LEU A 100 -12.76 12.18 8.62
C LEU A 100 -12.89 13.59 8.01
N SER A 101 -13.83 13.80 7.08
CA SER A 101 -14.08 15.12 6.48
C SER A 101 -14.52 16.15 7.53
N ARG A 102 -15.34 15.74 8.50
CA ARG A 102 -15.72 16.58 9.63
C ARG A 102 -14.51 17.00 10.46
N ILE A 103 -13.67 16.03 10.85
CA ILE A 103 -12.45 16.31 11.63
C ILE A 103 -11.54 17.27 10.86
N LEU A 104 -11.37 17.06 9.55
CA LEU A 104 -10.57 17.95 8.71
C LEU A 104 -11.09 19.38 8.72
N VAL A 105 -12.40 19.59 8.59
CA VAL A 105 -13.00 20.94 8.64
C VAL A 105 -12.89 21.56 10.03
N GLU A 106 -13.26 20.81 11.07
CA GLU A 106 -13.35 21.34 12.43
C GLU A 106 -12.00 21.59 13.10
N LYS A 107 -11.00 20.73 12.81
CA LYS A 107 -9.71 20.75 13.53
C LYS A 107 -8.51 21.13 12.67
N HIS A 108 -8.60 20.97 11.35
CA HIS A 108 -7.45 21.11 10.44
C HIS A 108 -7.69 22.13 9.32
N GLY A 109 -8.72 22.98 9.43
CA GLY A 109 -9.03 24.01 8.42
C GLY A 109 -9.27 23.45 7.01
N GLY A 110 -9.77 22.21 6.92
CA GLY A 110 -10.01 21.53 5.65
C GLY A 110 -8.76 20.91 5.01
N GLN A 111 -7.62 20.93 5.69
CA GLN A 111 -6.35 20.37 5.18
C GLN A 111 -6.09 19.00 5.79
N VAL A 112 -5.45 18.10 5.02
CA VAL A 112 -4.98 16.83 5.54
C VAL A 112 -3.73 17.05 6.39
N PRO A 113 -3.71 16.61 7.66
CA PRO A 113 -2.56 16.80 8.53
C PRO A 113 -1.35 15.97 8.08
N ARG A 114 -0.17 16.41 8.54
CA ARG A 114 1.12 15.82 8.14
C ARG A 114 1.79 15.02 9.26
N THR A 115 1.01 14.50 10.19
CA THR A 115 1.50 13.63 11.26
C THR A 115 0.75 12.31 11.29
N PHE A 116 1.43 11.26 11.69
CA PHE A 116 0.81 9.93 11.83
C PHE A 116 -0.28 9.95 12.89
N GLU A 117 -0.03 10.61 14.02
CA GLU A 117 -0.94 10.69 15.15
C GLU A 117 -2.29 11.31 14.75
N GLU A 118 -2.26 12.45 14.07
CA GLU A 118 -3.48 13.11 13.61
C GLU A 118 -4.23 12.31 12.54
N LEU A 119 -3.50 11.67 11.61
CA LEU A 119 -4.10 10.82 10.59
C LEU A 119 -4.75 9.57 11.20
N GLU A 120 -4.05 8.88 12.09
CA GLU A 120 -4.54 7.64 12.72
C GLU A 120 -5.71 7.89 13.69
N ALA A 121 -5.87 9.12 14.19
CA ALA A 121 -7.04 9.52 14.96
C ALA A 121 -8.33 9.65 14.13
N MET A 122 -8.24 9.61 12.79
CA MET A 122 -9.39 9.76 11.91
C MET A 122 -10.12 8.43 11.69
N PRO A 123 -11.47 8.46 11.59
CA PRO A 123 -12.26 7.26 11.28
C PRO A 123 -11.83 6.61 9.96
N GLY A 124 -11.58 5.31 9.99
CA GLY A 124 -11.18 4.53 8.81
C GLY A 124 -9.73 4.69 8.37
N VAL A 125 -8.92 5.42 9.14
CA VAL A 125 -7.50 5.63 8.89
C VAL A 125 -6.69 4.84 9.92
N GLY A 126 -6.18 3.69 9.52
CA GLY A 126 -5.21 2.92 10.32
C GLY A 126 -3.78 3.23 9.90
N HIS A 127 -2.81 2.65 10.59
CA HIS A 127 -1.36 2.86 10.35
C HIS A 127 -0.96 2.71 8.88
N LYS A 128 -1.46 1.68 8.18
CA LYS A 128 -1.17 1.49 6.75
C LYS A 128 -1.72 2.64 5.90
N THR A 129 -2.95 3.08 6.14
CA THR A 129 -3.56 4.20 5.41
C THR A 129 -2.78 5.49 5.65
N ALA A 130 -2.47 5.81 6.90
CA ALA A 130 -1.64 6.95 7.27
C ALA A 130 -0.26 6.89 6.59
N SER A 131 0.40 5.73 6.61
CA SER A 131 1.69 5.52 5.95
C SER A 131 1.64 5.78 4.44
N VAL A 132 0.58 5.34 3.74
CA VAL A 132 0.41 5.61 2.30
C VAL A 132 0.24 7.11 2.06
N VAL A 133 -0.61 7.78 2.84
CA VAL A 133 -0.84 9.23 2.69
C VAL A 133 0.44 10.01 2.99
N MET A 134 1.15 9.70 4.07
CA MET A 134 2.42 10.34 4.42
C MET A 134 3.46 10.18 3.32
N ALA A 135 3.60 8.97 2.77
CA ALA A 135 4.54 8.67 1.70
C ALA A 135 4.18 9.39 0.39
N GLN A 136 2.92 9.28 -0.03
CA GLN A 136 2.52 9.65 -1.39
C GLN A 136 2.06 11.11 -1.53
N ALA A 137 1.41 11.66 -0.49
CA ALA A 137 0.97 13.06 -0.52
C ALA A 137 2.03 14.03 -0.01
N PHE A 138 2.88 13.61 0.91
CA PHE A 138 3.81 14.51 1.60
C PHE A 138 5.29 14.15 1.42
N GLY A 139 5.60 13.05 0.73
CA GLY A 139 6.99 12.61 0.53
C GLY A 139 7.71 12.16 1.81
N VAL A 140 6.98 12.02 2.92
CA VAL A 140 7.56 11.58 4.19
C VAL A 140 7.94 10.11 4.09
N PRO A 141 9.19 9.72 4.38
CA PRO A 141 9.60 8.33 4.30
C PRO A 141 8.77 7.40 5.19
N ALA A 142 7.95 6.55 4.57
CA ALA A 142 7.12 5.55 5.21
C ALA A 142 7.18 4.23 4.43
N PHE A 143 6.98 3.12 5.12
CA PHE A 143 6.99 1.80 4.49
C PHE A 143 5.66 1.07 4.78
N PRO A 144 4.58 1.44 4.09
CA PRO A 144 3.29 0.81 4.30
C PRO A 144 3.32 -0.66 3.87
N VAL A 145 3.22 -1.57 4.82
CA VAL A 145 3.26 -3.02 4.55
C VAL A 145 1.84 -3.55 4.31
N ASP A 146 1.61 -4.08 3.12
CA ASP A 146 0.39 -4.78 2.75
C ASP A 146 0.60 -6.30 2.67
N THR A 147 -0.43 -7.02 2.27
CA THR A 147 -0.37 -8.48 2.11
C THR A 147 0.61 -8.94 1.02
N HIS A 148 0.86 -8.11 -0.01
CA HIS A 148 1.86 -8.40 -1.04
C HIS A 148 3.26 -8.27 -0.47
N ILE A 149 3.56 -7.16 0.18
CA ILE A 149 4.86 -6.88 0.79
C ILE A 149 5.17 -7.90 1.90
N HIS A 150 4.21 -8.15 2.80
CA HIS A 150 4.37 -9.15 3.85
C HIS A 150 4.72 -10.53 3.29
N ARG A 151 3.98 -10.99 2.29
CA ARG A 151 4.24 -12.25 1.59
C ARG A 151 5.62 -12.30 0.92
N LEU A 152 6.00 -11.24 0.21
CA LEU A 152 7.29 -11.16 -0.45
C LEU A 152 8.44 -11.15 0.54
N ALA A 153 8.34 -10.36 1.61
CA ALA A 153 9.34 -10.29 2.67
C ALA A 153 9.59 -11.66 3.32
N GLN A 154 8.53 -12.46 3.55
CA GLN A 154 8.65 -13.84 4.00
C GLN A 154 9.34 -14.73 2.97
N ARG A 155 8.87 -14.67 1.71
CA ARG A 155 9.42 -15.50 0.62
C ARG A 155 10.89 -15.24 0.34
N TRP A 156 11.30 -13.98 0.48
CA TRP A 156 12.67 -13.55 0.30
C TRP A 156 13.52 -13.67 1.58
N ARG A 157 12.91 -14.16 2.67
CA ARG A 157 13.57 -14.34 3.97
C ARG A 157 14.18 -13.02 4.49
N LEU A 158 13.47 -11.91 4.30
CA LEU A 158 13.83 -10.59 4.85
C LEU A 158 13.27 -10.39 6.26
N THR A 159 12.21 -11.12 6.61
CA THR A 159 11.55 -11.08 7.92
C THR A 159 11.26 -12.50 8.42
N SER A 160 11.03 -12.63 9.73
CA SER A 160 10.46 -13.85 10.33
C SER A 160 8.97 -14.03 10.02
N GLY A 161 8.30 -12.99 9.53
CA GLY A 161 6.91 -13.02 9.08
C GLY A 161 5.84 -13.23 10.15
N ARG A 162 6.13 -12.94 11.41
CA ARG A 162 5.17 -13.13 12.52
C ARG A 162 3.98 -12.18 12.45
N SER A 163 4.22 -10.92 12.08
CA SER A 163 3.17 -9.91 11.89
C SER A 163 3.57 -8.87 10.85
N VAL A 164 2.62 -8.03 10.45
CA VAL A 164 2.84 -6.92 9.51
C VAL A 164 3.78 -5.88 10.14
N GLU A 165 3.59 -5.58 11.41
CA GLU A 165 4.41 -4.62 12.18
C GLU A 165 5.86 -5.11 12.30
N GLN A 166 6.06 -6.42 12.53
CA GLN A 166 7.40 -7.00 12.54
C GLN A 166 8.03 -6.90 11.15
N THR A 167 7.28 -7.16 10.10
CA THR A 167 7.76 -7.03 8.73
C THR A 167 8.17 -5.60 8.41
N GLU A 168 7.37 -4.61 8.80
CA GLU A 168 7.68 -3.19 8.60
C GLU A 168 9.00 -2.82 9.31
N ARG A 169 9.16 -3.20 10.58
CA ARG A 169 10.40 -2.96 11.33
C ARG A 169 11.61 -3.60 10.65
N ASP A 170 11.49 -4.87 10.25
CA ASP A 170 12.59 -5.59 9.60
C ASP A 170 12.99 -4.95 8.27
N LEU A 171 12.01 -4.53 7.44
CA LEU A 171 12.28 -3.89 6.16
C LEU A 171 12.89 -2.50 6.33
N LYS A 172 12.42 -1.72 7.31
CA LYS A 172 12.99 -0.40 7.63
C LYS A 172 14.45 -0.47 8.08
N LEU A 173 14.87 -1.58 8.70
CA LEU A 173 16.27 -1.81 9.08
C LEU A 173 17.14 -2.27 7.90
N LEU A 174 16.55 -2.88 6.88
CA LEU A 174 17.28 -3.48 5.75
C LEU A 174 17.44 -2.52 4.58
N PHE A 175 16.50 -1.62 4.36
CA PHE A 175 16.48 -0.73 3.21
C PHE A 175 16.77 0.72 3.58
N PRO A 176 17.49 1.48 2.73
CA PRO A 176 17.72 2.91 2.94
C PRO A 176 16.41 3.68 3.06
N ARG A 177 16.36 4.60 4.03
CA ARG A 177 15.12 5.35 4.35
C ARG A 177 14.58 6.14 3.15
N ASN A 178 15.44 6.70 2.34
CA ASN A 178 15.07 7.45 1.14
C ASN A 178 14.49 6.58 0.01
N HIS A 179 14.62 5.25 0.08
CA HIS A 179 14.03 4.33 -0.91
C HIS A 179 12.63 3.84 -0.52
N TRP A 180 12.18 4.03 0.73
CA TRP A 180 10.97 3.39 1.24
C TRP A 180 9.72 3.72 0.43
N ASN A 181 9.55 4.99 0.03
CA ASN A 181 8.34 5.45 -0.68
C ASN A 181 8.17 4.84 -2.08
N GLU A 182 9.27 4.56 -2.78
CA GLU A 182 9.23 3.92 -4.07
C GLU A 182 9.27 2.39 -3.95
N LEU A 183 10.10 1.89 -3.04
CA LEU A 183 10.32 0.46 -2.88
C LEU A 183 9.04 -0.27 -2.48
N HIS A 184 8.20 0.29 -1.60
CA HIS A 184 6.94 -0.37 -1.25
C HIS A 184 6.00 -0.52 -2.44
N LEU A 185 5.93 0.47 -3.34
CA LEU A 185 5.15 0.39 -4.58
C LEU A 185 5.73 -0.66 -5.54
N ARG A 186 7.05 -0.64 -5.74
CA ARG A 186 7.76 -1.63 -6.55
C ARG A 186 7.51 -3.05 -6.08
N MET A 187 7.52 -3.27 -4.75
CA MET A 187 7.19 -4.56 -4.16
C MET A 187 5.73 -4.96 -4.41
N ILE A 188 4.78 -4.04 -4.33
CA ILE A 188 3.37 -4.30 -4.63
C ILE A 188 3.21 -4.76 -6.09
N TYR A 189 3.78 -4.01 -7.04
CA TYR A 189 3.72 -4.36 -8.47
C TYR A 189 4.34 -5.74 -8.72
N TYR A 190 5.56 -5.97 -8.25
CA TYR A 190 6.21 -7.26 -8.39
C TYR A 190 5.40 -8.40 -7.78
N GLY A 191 4.79 -8.16 -6.63
CA GLY A 191 3.94 -9.15 -5.94
C GLY A 191 2.65 -9.48 -6.67
N ARG A 192 2.15 -8.56 -7.49
CA ARG A 192 0.96 -8.77 -8.33
C ARG A 192 1.28 -9.50 -9.63
N GLU A 193 2.39 -9.16 -10.25
CA GLU A 193 2.75 -9.61 -11.60
C GLU A 193 3.54 -10.92 -11.59
N HIS A 194 4.53 -11.05 -10.71
CA HIS A 194 5.51 -12.13 -10.78
C HIS A 194 5.47 -13.10 -9.61
N CYS A 195 5.11 -12.65 -8.42
CA CYS A 195 5.15 -13.45 -7.21
C CYS A 195 3.81 -13.46 -6.49
N THR A 196 2.80 -14.06 -7.12
CA THR A 196 1.39 -13.98 -6.68
C THR A 196 1.11 -14.79 -5.41
N ALA A 197 -0.07 -14.55 -4.78
CA ALA A 197 -0.49 -15.28 -3.58
C ALA A 197 -0.71 -16.78 -3.86
N ARG A 198 -1.19 -17.13 -5.06
CA ARG A 198 -1.54 -18.52 -5.45
C ARG A 198 -0.34 -19.40 -5.73
N GLY A 199 0.86 -18.89 -5.57
CA GLY A 199 2.09 -19.65 -5.75
C GLY A 199 3.22 -18.77 -6.28
N CYS A 200 4.46 -19.20 -6.08
CA CYS A 200 5.62 -18.62 -6.73
C CYS A 200 6.16 -19.64 -7.70
N ASP A 201 5.95 -19.41 -8.98
CA ASP A 201 6.64 -20.16 -10.00
C ASP A 201 8.05 -19.58 -10.13
N VAL A 202 9.02 -20.33 -9.62
CA VAL A 202 10.44 -19.94 -9.66
C VAL A 202 11.01 -19.89 -11.08
N THR A 203 10.31 -20.44 -12.09
CA THR A 203 10.72 -20.31 -13.50
C THR A 203 10.39 -18.91 -14.01
N VAL A 204 9.33 -18.29 -13.51
CA VAL A 204 8.85 -16.95 -13.88
C VAL A 204 9.33 -15.89 -12.89
N CYS A 205 9.32 -16.20 -11.59
CA CYS A 205 9.73 -15.26 -10.54
C CYS A 205 11.26 -15.17 -10.46
N GLU A 206 11.84 -14.26 -11.23
CA GLU A 206 13.28 -14.04 -11.31
C GLU A 206 13.94 -13.84 -9.95
N ILE A 207 13.39 -12.97 -9.10
CA ILE A 207 13.98 -12.69 -7.77
C ILE A 207 14.01 -13.95 -6.90
N CYS A 208 12.92 -14.73 -6.86
CA CYS A 208 12.91 -15.98 -6.10
C CYS A 208 13.91 -17.03 -6.66
N ARG A 209 14.03 -17.12 -7.99
CA ARG A 209 14.99 -18.01 -8.64
C ARG A 209 16.44 -17.62 -8.33
N THR A 210 16.73 -16.33 -8.38
CA THR A 210 18.09 -15.82 -8.14
C THR A 210 18.49 -15.96 -6.67
N LEU A 211 17.58 -15.64 -5.75
CA LEU A 211 17.86 -15.72 -4.31
C LEU A 211 17.95 -17.16 -3.80
N PHE A 212 17.16 -18.05 -4.37
CA PHE A 212 17.02 -19.45 -3.90
C PHE A 212 17.03 -20.42 -5.08
N PRO A 213 18.18 -20.58 -5.77
CA PRO A 213 18.31 -21.54 -6.85
C PRO A 213 18.04 -22.95 -6.30
N GLY A 214 17.18 -23.72 -6.95
CA GLY A 214 16.76 -25.05 -6.52
C GLY A 214 15.54 -25.11 -5.59
N ARG A 215 14.93 -23.94 -5.24
CA ARG A 215 13.63 -23.92 -4.56
C ARG A 215 12.56 -24.52 -5.48
N ARG A 216 11.85 -25.52 -4.99
CA ARG A 216 10.70 -26.08 -5.73
C ARG A 216 9.55 -25.06 -5.78
N PRO A 217 8.76 -25.02 -6.88
CA PRO A 217 7.56 -24.23 -6.95
C PRO A 217 6.66 -24.52 -5.75
N VAL A 218 6.14 -23.48 -5.11
CA VAL A 218 5.11 -23.65 -4.07
C VAL A 218 3.81 -23.90 -4.80
N SER A 219 3.43 -25.19 -4.95
CA SER A 219 2.12 -25.54 -5.48
C SER A 219 1.07 -25.16 -4.43
N THR A 220 0.10 -24.38 -4.81
CA THR A 220 -1.14 -24.27 -4.03
C THR A 220 -1.88 -25.59 -4.15
N ARG A 221 -1.97 -26.36 -3.07
CA ARG A 221 -3.02 -27.38 -3.00
C ARG A 221 -4.36 -26.68 -3.23
N LYS A 222 -5.12 -27.24 -4.17
CA LYS A 222 -6.51 -26.83 -4.44
C LYS A 222 -7.37 -26.95 -3.19
#